data_a2320946d7ac8c3ccd93e24837149394
#
_entry.id   a2320946d7ac8c3ccd93e24837149394
#
_cell.length_a   1.000
_cell.length_b   1.000
_cell.length_c   1.000
_cell.angle_alpha   90.00
_cell.angle_beta   90.00
_cell.angle_gamma   90.00
#
_symmetry.space_group_name_H-M   'P 1'
#
loop_
_entity.id
_entity.type
_entity.pdbx_description
1 polymer ?
#
loop_
_entity_poly.entity_id
_entity_poly.type
_entity_poly.pdbx_seq_one_letter_code
_entity_poly.pdbx_strand_id
1 'polypeptide(L)'
;EDIFGGFLDKQPSNELTGEQVFSDWNLTVQFHLDTYNFLRHGAGRISTTWLDAATDLAETSYGNGVRTSFNIGNFYGGSGASELVDTWEHYYRGIRKCNMLLTRIEEVPQNPADSEDKYNRDKKNYIAEARFLRAYFYWELFLRYGPIPIVTEVLDPDGDLMSKYTIRPTTKEYVVDFILEELKSCEDDLLDYKTAWTSSSAGRIGQPMACALRSRIMLFMASPRYSSESGITWQQAANVAKEFIDNYGTNFALFNDKDATGATLGIENYTNALLRTAYQGSNKEVIFYRNDDKQNWGNIKNDTPVGEGGNGGLCPSQNLVDMYDMADGSSPFNEYDATGAPVYTGNSMIPAINPASGYNDAQPWSNRDPRLAATVLYQGAEWGSGSIDVRFGMRDNPRGNANSTPTGYYVRKYIPESILSVEHSGTAYRLWTIIRYAEIMMNYAEAMNEVNGPCDEVYSMLDQIRERAGISGSVANRTDLNTKDKMRNFIHKERTIEFVFEEHRVWDVRRWNVATEALSRDIYGVNVAENGAITRKVAQKRVFEDKMYLYPIPEGEYWKTNIENNPGW
;
A
#
# COMPACT_ATOMS: atom_id res chain seq x y z
N GLU A 1 -21.35 14.84 15.96
CA GLU A 1 -21.61 13.79 14.97
C GLU A 1 -21.00 12.48 15.46
N ASP A 2 -21.78 11.45 15.44
CA ASP A 2 -21.54 10.19 16.11
C ASP A 2 -20.58 9.31 15.29
N ILE A 3 -19.41 8.97 15.86
CA ILE A 3 -18.41 8.09 15.21
C ILE A 3 -18.93 6.69 14.90
N PHE A 4 -19.92 6.27 15.63
CA PHE A 4 -20.59 5.00 15.45
C PHE A 4 -21.93 5.20 14.74
N GLY A 5 -22.26 6.45 14.41
CA GLY A 5 -23.53 6.87 13.91
C GLY A 5 -23.73 6.74 12.43
N GLY A 6 -24.86 6.50 12.12
CA GLY A 6 -25.72 7.18 11.26
C GLY A 6 -25.93 6.68 9.87
N PHE A 7 -25.64 5.46 9.46
CA PHE A 7 -26.20 4.98 8.18
C PHE A 7 -27.72 4.74 8.28
N LEU A 8 -28.22 4.42 9.47
CA LEU A 8 -29.64 4.11 9.68
C LEU A 8 -30.37 5.13 10.57
N ASP A 9 -29.70 6.17 11.07
CA ASP A 9 -30.30 7.14 12.01
C ASP A 9 -30.78 8.43 11.38
N LYS A 10 -30.71 8.56 10.06
CA LYS A 10 -31.25 9.74 9.38
C LYS A 10 -32.75 9.58 9.16
N GLN A 11 -33.51 10.53 9.73
CA GLN A 11 -34.93 10.69 9.55
C GLN A 11 -35.34 10.94 8.08
N PRO A 12 -36.57 10.69 7.71
CA PRO A 12 -37.03 10.05 6.51
C PRO A 12 -36.83 10.90 5.26
N SER A 13 -35.79 10.60 4.54
CA SER A 13 -35.73 10.84 3.11
C SER A 13 -35.46 9.51 2.47
N ASN A 14 -36.25 9.00 1.62
CA ASN A 14 -36.11 7.87 0.68
C ASN A 14 -35.06 6.77 0.93
N GLU A 15 -34.41 6.73 2.10
CA GLU A 15 -33.44 5.72 2.49
C GLU A 15 -34.13 4.57 3.23
N LEU A 16 -33.75 3.33 2.90
CA LEU A 16 -34.28 2.13 3.53
C LEU A 16 -33.89 2.07 5.01
N THR A 17 -34.83 1.70 5.88
CA THR A 17 -34.56 1.47 7.30
C THR A 17 -33.81 0.15 7.51
N GLY A 18 -33.15 -0.02 8.67
CA GLY A 18 -32.53 -1.29 9.03
C GLY A 18 -33.51 -2.46 9.02
N GLU A 19 -34.73 -2.24 9.44
CA GLU A 19 -35.76 -3.28 9.40
C GLU A 19 -36.10 -3.68 7.96
N GLN A 20 -36.17 -2.74 7.02
CA GLN A 20 -36.39 -3.04 5.62
C GLN A 20 -35.21 -3.82 5.01
N VAL A 21 -33.99 -3.43 5.30
CA VAL A 21 -32.78 -4.09 4.79
C VAL A 21 -32.72 -5.55 5.24
N PHE A 22 -32.90 -5.82 6.54
CA PHE A 22 -32.75 -7.14 7.11
C PHE A 22 -34.05 -7.97 7.11
N SER A 23 -35.10 -7.52 6.46
CA SER A 23 -36.28 -8.31 6.15
C SER A 23 -36.29 -8.92 4.75
N ASP A 24 -35.33 -8.53 3.90
CA ASP A 24 -35.22 -8.99 2.52
C ASP A 24 -33.79 -9.44 2.20
N TRP A 25 -33.65 -10.65 1.64
CA TRP A 25 -32.33 -11.22 1.36
C TRP A 25 -31.52 -10.39 0.35
N ASN A 26 -32.15 -9.94 -0.74
CA ASN A 26 -31.44 -9.16 -1.76
C ASN A 26 -30.97 -7.81 -1.21
N LEU A 27 -31.76 -7.15 -0.38
CA LEU A 27 -31.35 -5.91 0.27
C LEU A 27 -30.23 -6.14 1.28
N THR A 28 -30.26 -7.25 2.01
CA THR A 28 -29.18 -7.65 2.91
C THR A 28 -27.88 -7.91 2.16
N VAL A 29 -27.94 -8.62 1.03
CA VAL A 29 -26.78 -8.86 0.17
C VAL A 29 -26.19 -7.55 -0.35
N GLN A 30 -27.06 -6.65 -0.82
CA GLN A 30 -26.62 -5.32 -1.29
C GLN A 30 -25.94 -4.53 -0.16
N PHE A 31 -26.53 -4.53 1.03
CA PHE A 31 -25.94 -3.90 2.21
C PHE A 31 -24.54 -4.45 2.52
N HIS A 32 -24.38 -5.78 2.46
CA HIS A 32 -23.08 -6.41 2.65
C HIS A 32 -22.09 -6.00 1.58
N LEU A 33 -22.47 -6.07 0.31
CA LEU A 33 -21.58 -5.73 -0.81
C LEU A 33 -21.14 -4.25 -0.77
N ASP A 34 -22.00 -3.35 -0.31
CA ASP A 34 -21.66 -1.95 -0.11
C ASP A 34 -20.54 -1.74 0.94
N THR A 35 -20.33 -2.69 1.82
CA THR A 35 -19.24 -2.64 2.80
C THR A 35 -17.86 -2.68 2.14
N TYR A 36 -17.74 -3.26 0.97
CA TYR A 36 -16.50 -3.24 0.18
C TYR A 36 -16.05 -1.83 -0.24
N ASN A 37 -16.97 -0.85 -0.26
CA ASN A 37 -16.63 0.54 -0.55
C ASN A 37 -15.74 1.19 0.52
N PHE A 38 -15.65 0.59 1.71
CA PHE A 38 -14.73 1.03 2.76
C PHE A 38 -13.28 0.60 2.52
N LEU A 39 -13.03 -0.31 1.58
CA LEU A 39 -11.69 -0.52 1.04
C LEU A 39 -11.27 0.75 0.30
N ARG A 40 -10.15 1.36 0.67
CA ARG A 40 -9.72 2.62 0.06
C ARG A 40 -8.85 2.39 -1.16
N HIS A 41 -9.03 3.24 -2.17
CA HIS A 41 -8.08 3.36 -3.26
C HIS A 41 -6.92 4.23 -2.78
N GLY A 42 -5.68 3.74 -2.85
CA GLY A 42 -4.52 4.44 -2.30
C GLY A 42 -4.10 5.67 -3.09
N ALA A 43 -4.31 5.67 -4.41
CA ALA A 43 -4.02 6.82 -5.24
C ALA A 43 -5.03 7.94 -4.98
N GLY A 44 -4.54 9.11 -4.59
CA GLY A 44 -5.37 10.29 -4.36
C GLY A 44 -6.18 10.26 -3.06
N ARG A 45 -5.86 9.37 -2.12
CA ARG A 45 -6.59 9.21 -0.87
C ARG A 45 -6.46 10.39 0.08
N ILE A 46 -5.31 11.03 0.11
CA ILE A 46 -5.00 12.14 1.04
C ILE A 46 -4.93 13.44 0.26
N SER A 47 -5.99 14.24 0.31
CA SER A 47 -6.03 15.53 -0.40
C SER A 47 -5.57 15.41 -1.85
N THR A 48 -6.05 14.37 -2.54
CA THR A 48 -5.70 14.01 -3.93
C THR A 48 -4.27 13.50 -4.14
N THR A 49 -3.52 13.21 -3.09
CA THR A 49 -2.20 12.59 -3.19
C THR A 49 -2.15 11.21 -2.53
N TRP A 50 -0.99 10.58 -2.54
CA TRP A 50 -0.74 9.23 -2.07
C TRP A 50 0.00 9.27 -0.73
N LEU A 51 -0.20 8.25 0.11
CA LEU A 51 0.49 8.17 1.39
C LEU A 51 2.02 8.04 1.24
N ASP A 52 2.48 7.52 0.10
CA ASP A 52 3.91 7.46 -0.21
C ASP A 52 4.59 8.84 -0.28
N ALA A 53 3.84 9.92 -0.52
CA ALA A 53 4.36 11.28 -0.43
C ALA A 53 4.72 11.71 1.00
N ALA A 54 4.27 10.96 2.01
CA ALA A 54 4.66 11.10 3.41
C ALA A 54 5.88 10.24 3.78
N THR A 55 6.64 9.81 2.79
CA THR A 55 7.86 9.00 2.97
C THR A 55 9.04 9.62 2.24
N ASP A 56 10.23 9.03 2.40
CA ASP A 56 11.44 9.43 1.69
C ASP A 56 11.41 9.13 0.18
N LEU A 57 10.37 8.43 -0.30
CA LEU A 57 10.25 8.06 -1.71
C LEU A 57 9.73 9.20 -2.60
N ALA A 58 9.03 10.16 -2.04
CA ALA A 58 8.37 11.19 -2.83
C ALA A 58 8.04 12.44 -2.02
N GLU A 59 7.74 13.51 -2.74
CA GLU A 59 7.04 14.69 -2.26
C GLU A 59 5.78 14.89 -3.09
N THR A 60 4.91 15.79 -2.70
CA THR A 60 3.76 16.20 -3.50
C THR A 60 3.95 17.60 -4.05
N SER A 61 3.42 17.85 -5.25
CA SER A 61 3.33 19.20 -5.80
C SER A 61 2.29 20.06 -5.07
N TYR A 62 1.33 19.43 -4.38
CA TYR A 62 0.29 20.14 -3.64
C TYR A 62 0.83 20.78 -2.36
N GLY A 63 0.48 22.06 -2.13
CA GLY A 63 0.99 22.86 -1.01
C GLY A 63 0.35 22.60 0.35
N ASN A 64 -0.54 21.62 0.48
CA ASN A 64 -1.31 21.36 1.70
C ASN A 64 -1.31 19.87 2.09
N GLY A 65 -2.02 19.52 3.14
CA GLY A 65 -2.23 18.13 3.57
C GLY A 65 -0.94 17.43 3.95
N VAL A 66 -0.49 16.50 3.12
CA VAL A 66 0.73 15.70 3.38
C VAL A 66 1.94 16.58 3.64
N ARG A 67 2.15 17.60 2.79
CA ARG A 67 3.30 18.51 2.89
C ARG A 67 3.38 19.25 4.21
N THR A 68 2.24 19.76 4.69
CA THR A 68 2.17 20.59 5.89
C THR A 68 1.95 19.81 7.18
N SER A 69 1.38 18.61 7.09
CA SER A 69 1.09 17.80 8.28
C SER A 69 2.12 16.71 8.50
N PHE A 70 2.30 15.81 7.55
CA PHE A 70 3.23 14.69 7.71
C PHE A 70 4.69 15.10 7.57
N ASN A 71 4.99 15.98 6.61
CA ASN A 71 6.37 16.17 6.17
C ASN A 71 7.14 17.21 6.97
N ILE A 72 6.47 18.19 7.55
CA ILE A 72 7.13 19.27 8.32
C ILE A 72 6.71 19.34 9.80
N GLY A 73 6.07 18.30 10.32
CA GLY A 73 5.81 18.15 11.73
C GLY A 73 4.51 18.75 12.26
N ASN A 74 3.64 19.23 11.41
CA ASN A 74 2.29 19.70 11.77
C ASN A 74 1.31 18.53 11.96
N PHE A 75 1.72 17.56 12.75
CA PHE A 75 1.10 16.26 12.88
C PHE A 75 0.37 16.18 14.22
N TYR A 76 -0.95 16.42 14.23
CA TYR A 76 -1.76 16.40 15.45
C TYR A 76 -3.22 16.03 15.17
N GLY A 77 -3.96 15.63 16.20
CA GLY A 77 -5.30 15.05 16.07
C GLY A 77 -6.41 15.99 15.57
N GLY A 78 -6.16 17.29 15.50
CA GLY A 78 -7.04 18.29 14.91
C GLY A 78 -6.53 18.87 13.58
N SER A 79 -5.52 18.23 12.99
CA SER A 79 -4.91 18.74 11.76
C SER A 79 -5.87 18.70 10.57
N GLY A 80 -5.62 19.57 9.59
CA GLY A 80 -6.41 19.58 8.35
C GLY A 80 -6.11 18.44 7.38
N ALA A 81 -5.16 17.55 7.68
CA ALA A 81 -4.88 16.38 6.86
C ALA A 81 -5.93 15.30 7.10
N SER A 82 -6.68 14.95 6.06
CA SER A 82 -7.78 13.99 6.16
C SER A 82 -7.33 12.61 6.70
N GLU A 83 -6.12 12.17 6.36
CA GLU A 83 -5.60 10.90 6.88
C GLU A 83 -5.52 10.87 8.41
N LEU A 84 -5.16 11.97 9.06
CA LEU A 84 -5.03 12.03 10.51
C LEU A 84 -6.36 12.12 11.25
N VAL A 85 -7.39 12.65 10.60
CA VAL A 85 -8.70 12.94 11.22
C VAL A 85 -9.75 11.94 10.81
N ASP A 86 -9.86 11.67 9.51
CA ASP A 86 -11.00 10.94 8.93
C ASP A 86 -10.83 9.43 8.94
N THR A 87 -9.59 8.91 9.03
CA THR A 87 -9.34 7.46 8.93
C THR A 87 -10.01 6.67 10.04
N TRP A 88 -10.01 7.20 11.26
CA TRP A 88 -10.68 6.60 12.41
C TRP A 88 -12.16 6.38 12.14
N GLU A 89 -12.88 7.44 11.81
CA GLU A 89 -14.30 7.38 11.54
C GLU A 89 -14.61 6.47 10.35
N HIS A 90 -13.83 6.59 9.28
CA HIS A 90 -14.04 5.81 8.06
C HIS A 90 -14.06 4.30 8.36
N TYR A 91 -13.05 3.80 9.03
CA TYR A 91 -12.94 2.37 9.30
C TYR A 91 -13.90 1.89 10.39
N TYR A 92 -14.17 2.70 11.42
CA TYR A 92 -15.19 2.33 12.40
C TYR A 92 -16.60 2.28 11.80
N ARG A 93 -16.89 3.11 10.82
CA ARG A 93 -18.15 3.00 10.05
C ARG A 93 -18.20 1.68 9.27
N GLY A 94 -17.12 1.28 8.64
CA GLY A 94 -17.03 -0.03 7.99
C GLY A 94 -17.20 -1.19 8.97
N ILE A 95 -16.58 -1.11 10.14
CA ILE A 95 -16.71 -2.08 11.23
C ILE A 95 -18.16 -2.17 11.70
N ARG A 96 -18.84 -1.03 11.89
CA ARG A 96 -20.26 -1.01 12.26
C ARG A 96 -21.12 -1.74 11.24
N LYS A 97 -20.90 -1.52 9.94
CA LYS A 97 -21.64 -2.26 8.89
C LYS A 97 -21.40 -3.77 8.99
N CYS A 98 -20.16 -4.20 9.22
CA CYS A 98 -19.87 -5.61 9.47
C CYS A 98 -20.62 -6.16 10.68
N ASN A 99 -20.61 -5.43 11.79
CA ASN A 99 -21.30 -5.81 13.02
C ASN A 99 -22.81 -5.91 12.81
N MET A 100 -23.41 -4.98 12.07
CA MET A 100 -24.84 -5.01 11.74
C MET A 100 -25.20 -6.28 10.95
N LEU A 101 -24.43 -6.58 9.90
CA LEU A 101 -24.66 -7.80 9.13
C LEU A 101 -24.53 -9.06 10.01
N LEU A 102 -23.42 -9.17 10.74
CA LEU A 102 -23.13 -10.34 11.57
C LEU A 102 -24.18 -10.57 12.67
N THR A 103 -24.75 -9.48 13.19
CA THR A 103 -25.82 -9.55 14.21
C THR A 103 -27.15 -9.97 13.61
N ARG A 104 -27.47 -9.51 12.40
CA ARG A 104 -28.84 -9.58 11.85
C ARG A 104 -29.03 -10.63 10.76
N ILE A 105 -27.96 -11.15 10.14
CA ILE A 105 -28.10 -12.02 8.94
C ILE A 105 -28.89 -13.31 9.21
N GLU A 106 -28.82 -13.86 10.43
CA GLU A 106 -29.57 -15.08 10.79
C GLU A 106 -31.09 -14.87 10.83
N GLU A 107 -31.54 -13.62 10.97
CA GLU A 107 -32.97 -13.28 11.00
C GLU A 107 -33.55 -13.10 9.60
N VAL A 108 -32.70 -12.97 8.57
CA VAL A 108 -33.12 -12.63 7.22
C VAL A 108 -33.71 -13.86 6.53
N PRO A 109 -34.95 -13.78 6.02
CA PRO A 109 -35.55 -14.93 5.37
C PRO A 109 -34.87 -15.26 4.04
N GLN A 110 -34.90 -16.53 3.69
CA GLN A 110 -34.42 -17.03 2.40
C GLN A 110 -35.16 -16.34 1.26
N ASN A 111 -34.42 -15.97 0.19
CA ASN A 111 -35.03 -15.54 -1.05
C ASN A 111 -35.84 -16.71 -1.66
N PRO A 112 -37.16 -16.53 -1.91
CA PRO A 112 -37.99 -17.59 -2.47
C PRO A 112 -37.51 -18.17 -3.80
N ALA A 113 -36.70 -17.41 -4.55
CA ALA A 113 -36.13 -17.86 -5.82
C ALA A 113 -34.91 -18.78 -5.66
N ASP A 114 -34.31 -18.83 -4.47
CA ASP A 114 -33.11 -19.62 -4.19
C ASP A 114 -33.47 -20.98 -3.52
N SER A 115 -32.62 -21.98 -3.76
CA SER A 115 -32.68 -23.22 -2.97
C SER A 115 -32.14 -23.00 -1.54
N GLU A 116 -32.51 -23.86 -0.64
CA GLU A 116 -31.98 -23.87 0.73
C GLU A 116 -30.45 -24.03 0.75
N ASP A 117 -29.93 -24.93 -0.09
CA ASP A 117 -28.47 -25.13 -0.21
C ASP A 117 -27.74 -23.87 -0.67
N LYS A 118 -28.30 -23.16 -1.64
CA LYS A 118 -27.73 -21.89 -2.11
C LYS A 118 -27.77 -20.84 -1.01
N TYR A 119 -28.90 -20.69 -0.33
CA TYR A 119 -29.06 -19.75 0.76
C TYR A 119 -28.04 -20.01 1.89
N ASN A 120 -27.90 -21.25 2.31
CA ASN A 120 -26.98 -21.61 3.39
C ASN A 120 -25.52 -21.38 3.00
N ARG A 121 -25.15 -21.75 1.76
CA ARG A 121 -23.81 -21.52 1.23
C ARG A 121 -23.50 -20.03 1.13
N ASP A 122 -24.38 -19.24 0.54
CA ASP A 122 -24.18 -17.80 0.34
C ASP A 122 -24.13 -17.07 1.69
N LYS A 123 -25.00 -17.42 2.63
CA LYS A 123 -24.99 -16.89 4.00
C LYS A 123 -23.65 -17.15 4.68
N LYS A 124 -23.14 -18.38 4.60
CA LYS A 124 -21.84 -18.73 5.16
C LYS A 124 -20.72 -17.90 4.55
N ASN A 125 -20.71 -17.72 3.23
CA ASN A 125 -19.73 -16.88 2.55
C ASN A 125 -19.81 -15.41 3.02
N TYR A 126 -21.00 -14.82 3.08
CA TYR A 126 -21.17 -13.43 3.49
C TYR A 126 -20.77 -13.18 4.94
N ILE A 127 -21.06 -14.10 5.84
CA ILE A 127 -20.60 -14.04 7.23
C ILE A 127 -19.06 -14.03 7.28
N ALA A 128 -18.42 -14.94 6.55
CA ALA A 128 -16.95 -15.00 6.51
C ALA A 128 -16.34 -13.74 5.89
N GLU A 129 -16.94 -13.22 4.82
CA GLU A 129 -16.50 -11.96 4.18
C GLU A 129 -16.62 -10.78 5.14
N ALA A 130 -17.70 -10.67 5.89
CA ALA A 130 -17.88 -9.60 6.88
C ALA A 130 -16.86 -9.72 8.03
N ARG A 131 -16.54 -10.93 8.48
CA ARG A 131 -15.48 -11.16 9.49
C ARG A 131 -14.10 -10.76 8.95
N PHE A 132 -13.79 -11.12 7.70
CA PHE A 132 -12.55 -10.71 7.05
C PHE A 132 -12.45 -9.18 6.95
N LEU A 133 -13.47 -8.53 6.42
CA LEU A 133 -13.48 -7.07 6.24
C LEU A 133 -13.33 -6.35 7.57
N ARG A 134 -14.04 -6.80 8.61
CA ARG A 134 -13.90 -6.24 9.95
C ARG A 134 -12.47 -6.38 10.49
N ALA A 135 -11.88 -7.55 10.34
CA ALA A 135 -10.48 -7.79 10.74
C ALA A 135 -9.51 -6.89 9.95
N TYR A 136 -9.73 -6.74 8.65
CA TYR A 136 -8.92 -5.84 7.82
C TYR A 136 -9.07 -4.38 8.23
N PHE A 137 -10.27 -3.90 8.53
CA PHE A 137 -10.48 -2.53 8.99
C PHE A 137 -9.80 -2.28 10.34
N TYR A 138 -9.83 -3.23 11.25
CA TYR A 138 -9.08 -3.16 12.51
C TYR A 138 -7.57 -3.16 12.28
N TRP A 139 -7.08 -3.90 11.29
CA TRP A 139 -5.66 -3.87 10.92
C TRP A 139 -5.23 -2.50 10.38
N GLU A 140 -6.01 -1.89 9.51
CA GLU A 140 -5.74 -0.55 8.98
C GLU A 140 -5.74 0.50 10.09
N LEU A 141 -6.63 0.38 11.06
CA LEU A 141 -6.63 1.24 12.25
C LEU A 141 -5.39 1.01 13.12
N PHE A 142 -4.98 -0.24 13.29
CA PHE A 142 -3.78 -0.58 14.07
C PHE A 142 -2.50 0.03 13.49
N LEU A 143 -2.34 0.00 12.19
CA LEU A 143 -1.18 0.60 11.52
C LEU A 143 -1.03 2.09 11.88
N ARG A 144 -2.13 2.76 12.14
CA ARG A 144 -2.17 4.20 12.42
C ARG A 144 -2.17 4.51 13.92
N TYR A 145 -3.04 3.88 14.66
CA TYR A 145 -3.32 4.24 16.06
C TYR A 145 -2.79 3.24 17.08
N GLY A 146 -2.22 2.11 16.67
CA GLY A 146 -1.94 1.00 17.57
C GLY A 146 -3.22 0.30 18.04
N PRO A 147 -3.16 -0.49 19.13
CA PRO A 147 -4.35 -1.18 19.62
C PRO A 147 -5.35 -0.17 20.22
N ILE A 148 -6.58 -0.26 19.76
CA ILE A 148 -7.70 0.58 20.16
C ILE A 148 -8.89 -0.30 20.53
N PRO A 149 -9.99 0.23 21.10
CA PRO A 149 -11.11 -0.61 21.50
C PRO A 149 -11.66 -1.45 20.35
N ILE A 150 -11.87 -2.74 20.62
CA ILE A 150 -12.46 -3.70 19.70
C ILE A 150 -13.96 -3.78 19.94
N VAL A 151 -14.73 -3.34 18.95
CA VAL A 151 -16.20 -3.33 18.99
C VAL A 151 -16.72 -4.41 18.06
N THR A 152 -17.37 -5.43 18.60
CA THR A 152 -17.92 -6.56 17.86
C THR A 152 -19.45 -6.63 17.90
N GLU A 153 -20.08 -5.59 18.42
CA GLU A 153 -21.52 -5.46 18.53
C GLU A 153 -22.00 -4.12 17.95
N VAL A 154 -23.28 -4.02 17.68
CA VAL A 154 -23.89 -2.74 17.27
C VAL A 154 -24.13 -1.92 18.54
N LEU A 155 -23.46 -0.78 18.64
CA LEU A 155 -23.59 0.11 19.79
C LEU A 155 -24.83 0.97 19.67
N ASP A 156 -25.55 1.12 20.79
CA ASP A 156 -26.62 2.10 20.94
C ASP A 156 -26.02 3.50 21.10
N PRO A 157 -26.36 4.45 20.21
CA PRO A 157 -25.86 5.83 20.33
C PRO A 157 -26.21 6.51 21.65
N ASP A 158 -27.34 6.12 22.26
CA ASP A 158 -27.82 6.65 23.54
C ASP A 158 -27.31 5.84 24.75
N GLY A 159 -26.55 4.76 24.51
CA GLY A 159 -25.99 3.90 25.53
C GLY A 159 -24.71 4.45 26.16
N ASP A 160 -24.27 3.83 27.25
CA ASP A 160 -23.03 4.16 27.92
C ASP A 160 -21.81 3.58 27.18
N LEU A 161 -21.38 4.25 26.13
CA LEU A 161 -20.19 3.86 25.35
C LEU A 161 -18.90 4.03 26.14
N MET A 162 -18.87 4.98 27.08
CA MET A 162 -17.65 5.36 27.78
C MET A 162 -17.19 4.27 28.75
N SER A 163 -18.11 3.58 29.43
CA SER A 163 -17.75 2.55 30.39
C SER A 163 -17.22 1.28 29.75
N LYS A 164 -17.60 1.00 28.49
CA LYS A 164 -17.34 -0.28 27.82
C LYS A 164 -16.14 -0.24 26.87
N TYR A 165 -15.87 0.89 26.23
CA TYR A 165 -14.91 0.99 25.13
C TYR A 165 -13.85 2.09 25.33
N THR A 166 -13.43 2.34 26.58
CA THR A 166 -12.38 3.29 26.91
C THR A 166 -11.02 2.62 27.14
N ILE A 167 -11.00 1.32 27.40
CA ILE A 167 -9.79 0.57 27.70
C ILE A 167 -9.21 0.02 26.41
N ARG A 168 -7.95 0.35 26.14
CA ARG A 168 -7.20 -0.15 24.99
C ARG A 168 -6.68 -1.56 25.28
N PRO A 169 -6.87 -2.52 24.38
CA PRO A 169 -6.26 -3.85 24.52
C PRO A 169 -4.74 -3.77 24.31
N THR A 170 -4.04 -4.85 24.66
CA THR A 170 -2.63 -5.01 24.30
C THR A 170 -2.50 -5.31 22.80
N THR A 171 -1.29 -5.12 22.24
CA THR A 171 -1.00 -5.50 20.86
C THR A 171 -1.30 -6.98 20.61
N LYS A 172 -0.92 -7.87 21.55
CA LYS A 172 -1.20 -9.30 21.44
C LYS A 172 -2.70 -9.59 21.40
N GLU A 173 -3.47 -9.03 22.32
CA GLU A 173 -4.93 -9.20 22.35
C GLU A 173 -5.59 -8.68 21.06
N TYR A 174 -5.16 -7.55 20.57
CA TYR A 174 -5.74 -6.90 19.39
C TYR A 174 -5.38 -7.62 18.08
N VAL A 175 -4.11 -7.86 17.85
CA VAL A 175 -3.63 -8.40 16.57
C VAL A 175 -3.63 -9.93 16.57
N VAL A 176 -3.02 -10.57 17.57
CA VAL A 176 -2.83 -12.02 17.59
C VAL A 176 -4.12 -12.73 17.97
N ASP A 177 -4.71 -12.34 19.08
CA ASP A 177 -5.87 -13.04 19.64
C ASP A 177 -7.17 -12.67 18.92
N PHE A 178 -7.27 -11.50 18.31
CA PHE A 178 -8.47 -11.09 17.58
C PHE A 178 -8.30 -11.12 16.06
N ILE A 179 -7.45 -10.27 15.47
CA ILE A 179 -7.38 -10.14 14.00
C ILE A 179 -6.92 -11.44 13.34
N LEU A 180 -5.80 -11.99 13.78
CA LEU A 180 -5.24 -13.22 13.17
C LEU A 180 -6.16 -14.41 13.40
N GLU A 181 -6.80 -14.50 14.57
CA GLU A 181 -7.76 -15.58 14.85
C GLU A 181 -9.02 -15.45 13.97
N GLU A 182 -9.56 -14.26 13.79
CA GLU A 182 -10.69 -14.01 12.89
C GLU A 182 -10.36 -14.42 11.45
N LEU A 183 -9.20 -14.05 10.95
CA LEU A 183 -8.77 -14.39 9.60
C LEU A 183 -8.56 -15.90 9.42
N LYS A 184 -7.98 -16.57 10.40
CA LYS A 184 -7.75 -18.01 10.34
C LYS A 184 -9.05 -18.79 10.43
N SER A 185 -9.93 -18.44 11.35
CA SER A 185 -11.16 -19.17 11.59
C SER A 185 -12.22 -18.99 10.50
N CYS A 186 -12.21 -17.86 9.78
CA CYS A 186 -13.17 -17.64 8.69
C CYS A 186 -12.69 -18.12 7.32
N GLU A 187 -11.41 -18.47 7.15
CA GLU A 187 -10.81 -18.75 5.84
C GLU A 187 -11.55 -19.83 5.07
N ASP A 188 -11.85 -20.97 5.69
CA ASP A 188 -12.50 -22.10 5.02
C ASP A 188 -13.93 -21.80 4.56
N ASP A 189 -14.58 -20.81 5.15
CA ASP A 189 -15.93 -20.38 4.82
C ASP A 189 -16.00 -19.30 3.74
N LEU A 190 -14.84 -18.77 3.33
CA LEU A 190 -14.75 -17.83 2.22
C LEU A 190 -14.89 -18.54 0.86
N LEU A 191 -15.13 -17.76 -0.19
CA LEU A 191 -15.15 -18.29 -1.55
C LEU A 191 -13.83 -18.99 -1.87
N ASP A 192 -13.91 -20.13 -2.54
CA ASP A 192 -12.71 -20.78 -3.06
C ASP A 192 -12.08 -19.96 -4.19
N TYR A 193 -10.85 -20.31 -4.56
CA TYR A 193 -10.12 -19.59 -5.61
C TYR A 193 -10.90 -19.52 -6.93
N LYS A 194 -11.45 -20.64 -7.38
CA LYS A 194 -12.15 -20.69 -8.69
C LYS A 194 -13.34 -19.75 -8.72
N THR A 195 -14.10 -19.69 -7.64
CA THR A 195 -15.31 -18.84 -7.56
C THR A 195 -14.93 -17.36 -7.40
N ALA A 196 -13.97 -17.05 -6.54
CA ALA A 196 -13.58 -15.68 -6.24
C ALA A 196 -12.94 -14.96 -7.45
N TRP A 197 -12.24 -15.68 -8.31
CA TRP A 197 -11.56 -15.10 -9.48
C TRP A 197 -12.38 -15.20 -10.77
N THR A 198 -13.69 -15.09 -10.66
CA THR A 198 -14.62 -14.96 -11.80
C THR A 198 -15.10 -13.53 -11.96
N SER A 199 -15.58 -13.16 -13.15
CA SER A 199 -16.11 -11.81 -13.38
C SER A 199 -17.33 -11.47 -12.51
N SER A 200 -18.15 -12.46 -12.19
CA SER A 200 -19.35 -12.27 -11.35
C SER A 200 -19.04 -12.07 -9.85
N SER A 201 -17.87 -12.48 -9.41
CA SER A 201 -17.42 -12.37 -8.01
C SER A 201 -16.20 -11.47 -7.85
N ALA A 202 -15.82 -10.74 -8.89
CA ALA A 202 -14.61 -9.91 -8.91
C ALA A 202 -14.55 -8.97 -7.71
N GLY A 203 -13.46 -9.04 -6.97
CA GLY A 203 -13.22 -8.22 -5.78
C GLY A 203 -13.79 -8.76 -4.48
N ARG A 204 -14.66 -9.80 -4.50
CA ARG A 204 -15.12 -10.45 -3.28
C ARG A 204 -13.98 -11.25 -2.64
N ILE A 205 -14.02 -11.32 -1.32
CA ILE A 205 -12.96 -11.99 -0.54
C ILE A 205 -13.03 -13.51 -0.74
N GLY A 206 -11.88 -14.07 -1.14
CA GLY A 206 -11.69 -15.52 -1.25
C GLY A 206 -10.65 -16.04 -0.26
N GLN A 207 -10.59 -17.35 -0.12
CA GLN A 207 -9.68 -18.05 0.80
C GLN A 207 -8.22 -17.60 0.69
N PRO A 208 -7.63 -17.43 -0.52
CA PRO A 208 -6.25 -16.98 -0.62
C PRO A 208 -6.01 -15.59 -0.01
N MET A 209 -7.00 -14.70 -0.05
CA MET A 209 -6.87 -13.35 0.51
C MET A 209 -6.68 -13.38 2.03
N ALA A 210 -7.37 -14.28 2.73
CA ALA A 210 -7.22 -14.42 4.19
C ALA A 210 -5.82 -14.92 4.56
N CYS A 211 -5.31 -15.92 3.87
CA CYS A 211 -3.95 -16.42 4.08
C CYS A 211 -2.90 -15.35 3.75
N ALA A 212 -3.08 -14.62 2.66
CA ALA A 212 -2.16 -13.55 2.27
C ALA A 212 -2.11 -12.40 3.29
N LEU A 213 -3.26 -11.99 3.79
CA LEU A 213 -3.33 -10.94 4.82
C LEU A 213 -2.70 -11.44 6.14
N ARG A 214 -2.91 -12.68 6.51
CA ARG A 214 -2.22 -13.29 7.66
C ARG A 214 -0.70 -13.25 7.48
N SER A 215 -0.20 -13.55 6.29
CA SER A 215 1.23 -13.47 5.99
C SER A 215 1.78 -12.07 6.22
N ARG A 216 1.10 -11.04 5.70
CA ARG A 216 1.49 -9.64 5.94
C ARG A 216 1.52 -9.30 7.43
N ILE A 217 0.46 -9.60 8.14
CA ILE A 217 0.32 -9.26 9.56
C ILE A 217 1.36 -10.00 10.41
N MET A 218 1.60 -11.27 10.12
CA MET A 218 2.61 -12.06 10.82
C MET A 218 4.03 -11.50 10.62
N LEU A 219 4.36 -11.05 9.41
CA LEU A 219 5.62 -10.38 9.14
C LEU A 219 5.78 -9.10 9.96
N PHE A 220 4.74 -8.28 10.03
CA PHE A 220 4.71 -7.08 10.85
C PHE A 220 4.92 -7.39 12.33
N MET A 221 4.21 -8.40 12.83
CA MET A 221 4.29 -8.78 14.25
C MET A 221 5.63 -9.40 14.64
N ALA A 222 6.33 -10.04 13.72
CA ALA A 222 7.70 -10.53 13.93
C ALA A 222 8.75 -9.42 13.83
N SER A 223 8.41 -8.27 13.27
CA SER A 223 9.34 -7.16 13.01
C SER A 223 9.77 -6.47 14.31
N PRO A 224 10.93 -5.77 14.32
CA PRO A 224 11.52 -5.22 15.54
C PRO A 224 10.60 -4.36 16.40
N ARG A 225 9.71 -3.60 15.78
CA ARG A 225 8.79 -2.73 16.53
C ARG A 225 7.76 -3.50 17.35
N TYR A 226 7.31 -4.67 16.87
CA TYR A 226 6.14 -5.35 17.41
C TYR A 226 6.43 -6.70 18.05
N SER A 227 7.60 -7.29 17.82
CA SER A 227 7.88 -8.68 18.21
C SER A 227 7.81 -8.92 19.71
N SER A 228 8.27 -8.00 20.53
CA SER A 228 8.23 -8.13 22.00
C SER A 228 6.80 -8.09 22.54
N GLU A 229 5.93 -7.30 21.92
CA GLU A 229 4.52 -7.15 22.35
C GLU A 229 3.64 -8.27 21.82
N SER A 230 3.91 -8.73 20.59
CA SER A 230 3.09 -9.77 19.94
C SER A 230 3.49 -11.19 20.31
N GLY A 231 4.76 -11.41 20.64
CA GLY A 231 5.32 -12.74 20.84
C GLY A 231 5.50 -13.55 19.56
N ILE A 232 5.30 -12.93 18.38
CA ILE A 232 5.45 -13.60 17.08
C ILE A 232 6.92 -13.62 16.67
N THR A 233 7.38 -14.78 16.21
CA THR A 233 8.75 -15.00 15.74
C THR A 233 8.85 -14.91 14.23
N TRP A 234 10.05 -14.66 13.72
CA TRP A 234 10.33 -14.70 12.28
C TRP A 234 10.04 -16.06 11.67
N GLN A 235 10.28 -17.15 12.41
CA GLN A 235 9.94 -18.50 11.93
C GLN A 235 8.44 -18.66 11.72
N GLN A 236 7.63 -18.14 12.61
CA GLN A 236 6.16 -18.18 12.45
C GLN A 236 5.72 -17.35 11.24
N ALA A 237 6.33 -16.18 11.02
CA ALA A 237 6.06 -15.37 9.83
C ALA A 237 6.46 -16.10 8.54
N ALA A 238 7.62 -16.73 8.52
CA ALA A 238 8.06 -17.56 7.38
C ALA A 238 7.10 -18.72 7.12
N ASN A 239 6.61 -19.37 8.17
CA ASN A 239 5.68 -20.49 8.04
C ASN A 239 4.36 -20.08 7.37
N VAL A 240 3.83 -18.92 7.68
CA VAL A 240 2.57 -18.44 7.06
C VAL A 240 2.76 -18.05 5.59
N ALA A 241 3.87 -17.41 5.25
CA ALA A 241 4.22 -17.15 3.84
C ALA A 241 4.36 -18.47 3.07
N LYS A 242 5.02 -19.46 3.66
CA LYS A 242 5.15 -20.81 3.08
C LYS A 242 3.81 -21.52 2.96
N GLU A 243 2.93 -21.39 3.95
CA GLU A 243 1.56 -21.89 3.89
C GLU A 243 0.81 -21.39 2.65
N PHE A 244 0.92 -20.09 2.36
CA PHE A 244 0.33 -19.53 1.13
C PHE A 244 0.93 -20.16 -0.12
N ILE A 245 2.25 -20.26 -0.20
CA ILE A 245 2.93 -20.84 -1.35
C ILE A 245 2.52 -22.30 -1.56
N ASP A 246 2.45 -23.09 -0.49
CA ASP A 246 2.09 -24.50 -0.56
C ASP A 246 0.62 -24.72 -0.93
N ASN A 247 -0.29 -23.90 -0.42
CA ASN A 247 -1.73 -24.05 -0.65
C ASN A 247 -2.21 -23.43 -1.95
N TYR A 248 -1.60 -22.32 -2.38
CA TYR A 248 -2.10 -21.50 -3.48
C TYR A 248 -1.06 -21.20 -4.57
N GLY A 249 0.20 -21.62 -4.40
CA GLY A 249 1.29 -21.30 -5.33
C GLY A 249 1.11 -21.83 -6.75
N THR A 250 0.20 -22.78 -6.97
CA THR A 250 -0.16 -23.24 -8.32
C THR A 250 -1.19 -22.32 -8.99
N ASN A 251 -1.88 -21.49 -8.22
CA ASN A 251 -2.91 -20.55 -8.72
C ASN A 251 -2.35 -19.14 -8.95
N PHE A 252 -1.24 -18.80 -8.29
CA PHE A 252 -0.64 -17.48 -8.35
C PHE A 252 0.79 -17.55 -8.88
N ALA A 253 1.21 -16.47 -9.54
CA ALA A 253 2.55 -16.32 -10.07
C ALA A 253 2.84 -14.83 -10.33
N LEU A 254 4.09 -14.46 -10.46
CA LEU A 254 4.47 -13.14 -10.94
C LEU A 254 3.88 -12.94 -12.35
N PHE A 255 3.30 -11.76 -12.60
CA PHE A 255 2.76 -11.41 -13.90
C PHE A 255 3.89 -11.45 -14.95
N ASN A 256 3.72 -12.27 -15.98
CA ASN A 256 4.71 -12.49 -17.03
C ASN A 256 4.01 -12.81 -18.36
N ASP A 257 3.39 -11.79 -18.92
CA ASP A 257 2.73 -11.90 -20.20
C ASP A 257 3.74 -11.89 -21.36
N LYS A 258 3.30 -12.36 -22.51
CA LYS A 258 4.15 -12.54 -23.70
C LYS A 258 3.53 -11.84 -24.89
N ASP A 259 4.38 -11.44 -25.83
CA ASP A 259 3.95 -10.93 -27.13
C ASP A 259 3.46 -12.07 -28.07
N ALA A 260 3.03 -11.69 -29.27
CA ALA A 260 2.54 -12.63 -30.27
C ALA A 260 3.61 -13.64 -30.74
N THR A 261 4.90 -13.38 -30.51
CA THR A 261 6.01 -14.31 -30.84
C THR A 261 6.33 -15.27 -29.73
N GLY A 262 5.72 -15.11 -28.54
CA GLY A 262 6.01 -15.89 -27.35
C GLY A 262 7.16 -15.35 -26.49
N ALA A 263 7.69 -14.18 -26.83
CA ALA A 263 8.72 -13.52 -26.03
C ALA A 263 8.07 -12.73 -24.87
N THR A 264 8.72 -12.70 -23.71
CA THR A 264 8.23 -11.93 -22.57
C THR A 264 8.14 -10.45 -22.90
N LEU A 265 7.11 -9.77 -22.37
CA LEU A 265 7.00 -8.31 -22.43
C LEU A 265 8.05 -7.60 -21.57
N GLY A 266 8.84 -8.35 -20.81
CA GLY A 266 9.91 -7.79 -19.98
C GLY A 266 9.37 -6.87 -18.89
N ILE A 267 9.97 -5.68 -18.77
CA ILE A 267 9.63 -4.75 -17.68
C ILE A 267 8.17 -4.25 -17.74
N GLU A 268 7.52 -4.28 -18.88
CA GLU A 268 6.09 -3.93 -18.96
C GLU A 268 5.23 -4.83 -18.07
N ASN A 269 5.66 -6.05 -17.81
CA ASN A 269 4.98 -6.96 -16.90
C ASN A 269 4.91 -6.43 -15.46
N TYR A 270 5.93 -5.70 -15.03
CA TYR A 270 5.98 -5.08 -13.71
C TYR A 270 4.86 -4.06 -13.51
N THR A 271 4.63 -3.20 -14.49
CA THR A 271 3.59 -2.18 -14.43
C THR A 271 2.22 -2.73 -14.80
N ASN A 272 2.15 -3.65 -15.77
CA ASN A 272 0.89 -4.23 -16.22
C ASN A 272 0.20 -5.07 -15.14
N ALA A 273 0.94 -5.64 -14.20
CA ALA A 273 0.36 -6.35 -13.06
C ALA A 273 -0.66 -5.51 -12.28
N LEU A 274 -0.48 -4.18 -12.26
CA LEU A 274 -1.34 -3.23 -11.57
C LEU A 274 -2.43 -2.61 -12.46
N LEU A 275 -2.36 -2.85 -13.78
CA LEU A 275 -3.23 -2.24 -14.78
C LEU A 275 -4.06 -3.26 -15.57
N ARG A 276 -4.09 -4.52 -15.14
CA ARG A 276 -4.88 -5.60 -15.72
C ARG A 276 -5.86 -6.16 -14.71
N THR A 277 -7.02 -6.59 -15.19
CA THR A 277 -8.03 -7.21 -14.34
C THR A 277 -7.55 -8.54 -13.78
N ALA A 278 -7.87 -8.80 -12.52
CA ALA A 278 -7.45 -10.02 -11.82
C ALA A 278 -8.19 -11.27 -12.33
N TYR A 279 -9.45 -11.12 -12.75
CA TYR A 279 -10.33 -12.26 -13.10
C TYR A 279 -10.25 -12.70 -14.58
N GLN A 280 -9.47 -12.03 -15.42
CA GLN A 280 -9.37 -12.38 -16.85
C GLN A 280 -8.28 -13.41 -17.17
N GLY A 281 -7.80 -14.13 -16.19
CA GLY A 281 -6.95 -15.30 -16.36
C GLY A 281 -5.47 -15.04 -16.65
N SER A 282 -5.09 -13.90 -17.18
CA SER A 282 -3.69 -13.57 -17.44
C SER A 282 -2.97 -12.98 -16.22
N ASN A 283 -3.69 -12.28 -15.34
CA ASN A 283 -3.11 -11.67 -14.15
C ASN A 283 -3.25 -12.59 -12.94
N LYS A 284 -2.25 -13.44 -12.73
CA LYS A 284 -2.18 -14.35 -11.58
C LYS A 284 -1.39 -13.77 -10.41
N GLU A 285 -0.98 -12.51 -10.48
CA GLU A 285 -0.21 -11.90 -9.41
C GLU A 285 -1.08 -11.21 -8.36
N VAL A 286 -2.21 -10.65 -8.76
CA VAL A 286 -3.10 -9.92 -7.85
C VAL A 286 -3.86 -10.89 -6.95
N ILE A 287 -3.74 -10.69 -5.63
CA ILE A 287 -4.40 -11.54 -4.62
C ILE A 287 -5.56 -10.80 -3.98
N PHE A 288 -5.30 -9.67 -3.34
CA PHE A 288 -6.29 -8.85 -2.65
C PHE A 288 -6.29 -7.44 -3.24
N TYR A 289 -7.43 -6.98 -3.70
CA TYR A 289 -7.55 -5.73 -4.42
C TYR A 289 -8.92 -5.10 -4.21
N ARG A 290 -8.97 -3.79 -4.37
CA ARG A 290 -10.23 -3.08 -4.52
C ARG A 290 -10.67 -3.20 -5.98
N ASN A 291 -11.87 -3.70 -6.20
CA ASN A 291 -12.42 -3.82 -7.54
C ASN A 291 -12.99 -2.48 -8.02
N ASP A 292 -12.09 -1.55 -8.29
CA ASP A 292 -12.46 -0.32 -8.97
C ASP A 292 -12.60 -0.61 -10.45
N ASP A 293 -13.63 -0.01 -11.02
CA ASP A 293 -13.83 -0.03 -12.44
C ASP A 293 -12.78 0.81 -13.18
N LYS A 294 -12.96 0.97 -14.45
CA LYS A 294 -12.11 1.76 -15.31
C LYS A 294 -12.06 3.22 -14.85
N GLN A 295 -10.86 3.73 -14.74
CA GLN A 295 -10.62 5.13 -14.45
C GLN A 295 -10.43 5.94 -15.72
N ASN A 296 -10.71 7.23 -15.65
CA ASN A 296 -10.61 8.18 -16.77
C ASN A 296 -9.57 9.27 -16.47
N TRP A 297 -9.41 10.20 -17.41
CA TRP A 297 -8.52 11.35 -17.24
C TRP A 297 -8.76 12.13 -15.94
N GLY A 298 -10.01 12.35 -15.56
CA GLY A 298 -10.37 13.03 -14.31
C GLY A 298 -9.75 12.40 -13.07
N ASN A 299 -9.55 11.08 -13.08
CA ASN A 299 -8.94 10.34 -11.99
C ASN A 299 -7.39 10.46 -12.01
N ILE A 300 -6.77 10.33 -13.19
CA ILE A 300 -5.30 10.25 -13.28
C ILE A 300 -4.59 11.60 -13.43
N LYS A 301 -5.30 12.67 -13.85
CA LYS A 301 -4.69 13.99 -14.06
C LYS A 301 -4.03 14.56 -12.81
N ASN A 302 -4.50 14.15 -11.62
CA ASN A 302 -3.94 14.60 -10.36
C ASN A 302 -2.47 14.22 -10.19
N ASP A 303 -2.03 13.13 -10.85
CA ASP A 303 -0.69 12.57 -10.75
C ASP A 303 0.06 12.61 -12.09
N THR A 304 -0.46 13.36 -13.06
CA THR A 304 0.14 13.48 -14.39
C THR A 304 0.96 14.78 -14.47
N PRO A 305 2.08 14.80 -15.24
CA PRO A 305 2.89 16.00 -15.43
C PRO A 305 2.10 17.19 -15.91
N VAL A 306 2.48 18.38 -15.47
CA VAL A 306 1.80 19.62 -15.85
C VAL A 306 1.87 19.91 -17.35
N GLY A 307 2.93 19.47 -18.02
CA GLY A 307 3.06 19.60 -19.48
C GLY A 307 2.06 18.75 -20.27
N GLU A 308 1.46 17.73 -19.65
CA GLU A 308 0.39 16.93 -20.23
C GLU A 308 -1.01 17.48 -19.84
N GLY A 309 -1.06 18.59 -19.13
CA GLY A 309 -2.31 19.15 -18.61
C GLY A 309 -2.71 18.61 -17.23
N GLY A 310 -1.82 17.88 -16.57
CA GLY A 310 -2.03 17.33 -15.24
C GLY A 310 -1.69 18.30 -14.11
N ASN A 311 -1.86 17.83 -12.89
CA ASN A 311 -1.65 18.62 -11.66
C ASN A 311 -0.36 18.27 -10.90
N GLY A 312 0.53 17.46 -11.49
CA GLY A 312 1.80 17.04 -10.88
C GLY A 312 1.64 15.92 -9.87
N GLY A 313 1.04 16.21 -8.74
CA GLY A 313 0.70 15.23 -7.71
C GLY A 313 1.89 14.58 -7.04
N LEU A 314 1.98 13.27 -7.16
CA LEU A 314 3.07 12.48 -6.57
C LEU A 314 4.36 12.68 -7.36
N CYS A 315 5.40 13.19 -6.69
CA CYS A 315 6.68 13.50 -7.30
C CYS A 315 7.80 12.67 -6.64
N PRO A 316 8.33 11.66 -7.34
CA PRO A 316 9.43 10.85 -6.83
C PRO A 316 10.62 11.68 -6.39
N SER A 317 11.30 11.24 -5.34
CA SER A 317 12.51 11.90 -4.82
C SER A 317 13.77 11.36 -5.48
N GLN A 318 14.85 12.14 -5.41
CA GLN A 318 16.19 11.63 -5.75
C GLN A 318 16.61 10.53 -4.80
N ASN A 319 16.14 10.54 -3.54
CA ASN A 319 16.37 9.47 -2.57
C ASN A 319 15.87 8.13 -3.11
N LEU A 320 14.69 8.09 -3.73
CA LEU A 320 14.19 6.91 -4.39
C LEU A 320 15.06 6.51 -5.57
N VAL A 321 15.40 7.45 -6.44
CA VAL A 321 16.28 7.18 -7.61
C VAL A 321 17.60 6.56 -7.17
N ASP A 322 18.16 7.01 -6.06
CA ASP A 322 19.40 6.48 -5.50
C ASP A 322 19.27 5.03 -5.00
N MET A 323 18.06 4.57 -4.71
CA MET A 323 17.86 3.20 -4.18
C MET A 323 17.94 2.11 -5.25
N TYR A 324 17.74 2.43 -6.51
CA TYR A 324 17.79 1.44 -7.59
C TYR A 324 19.22 0.95 -7.86
N ASP A 325 19.35 -0.34 -8.15
CA ASP A 325 20.62 -0.91 -8.63
C ASP A 325 20.90 -0.47 -10.07
N MET A 326 22.10 -0.79 -10.56
CA MET A 326 22.46 -0.67 -11.96
C MET A 326 21.74 -1.76 -12.77
N ALA A 327 21.71 -1.61 -14.08
CA ALA A 327 21.04 -2.56 -14.98
C ALA A 327 21.64 -3.99 -14.91
N ASP A 328 22.92 -4.11 -14.58
CA ASP A 328 23.59 -5.40 -14.39
C ASP A 328 23.37 -5.99 -12.98
N GLY A 329 22.61 -5.31 -12.13
CA GLY A 329 22.32 -5.74 -10.77
C GLY A 329 23.35 -5.31 -9.73
N SER A 330 24.44 -4.64 -10.12
CA SER A 330 25.41 -4.10 -9.17
C SER A 330 24.87 -2.86 -8.44
N SER A 331 25.42 -2.59 -7.26
CA SER A 331 25.03 -1.41 -6.47
C SER A 331 25.78 -0.17 -6.94
N PRO A 332 25.08 0.96 -7.20
CA PRO A 332 25.75 2.21 -7.60
C PRO A 332 26.54 2.85 -6.45
N PHE A 333 26.22 2.52 -5.20
CA PHE A 333 26.84 3.12 -4.02
C PHE A 333 27.49 2.04 -3.14
N ASN A 334 28.44 2.47 -2.28
CA ASN A 334 29.25 1.56 -1.49
C ASN A 334 28.52 0.98 -0.27
N GLU A 335 27.59 1.73 0.32
CA GLU A 335 27.03 1.38 1.63
C GLU A 335 25.54 1.67 1.70
N TYR A 336 24.79 0.76 2.31
CA TYR A 336 23.35 0.85 2.53
C TYR A 336 23.05 0.59 4.01
N ASP A 337 22.04 1.27 4.55
CA ASP A 337 21.60 1.08 5.93
C ASP A 337 20.34 0.21 6.04
N ALA A 338 19.82 0.06 7.25
CA ALA A 338 18.63 -0.75 7.53
C ALA A 338 17.32 -0.15 7.00
N THR A 339 17.35 1.08 6.52
CA THR A 339 16.21 1.66 5.78
C THR A 339 16.12 1.13 4.34
N GLY A 340 17.15 0.46 3.87
CA GLY A 340 17.31 0.05 2.48
C GLY A 340 17.88 1.13 1.57
N ALA A 341 18.03 2.35 2.08
CA ALA A 341 18.60 3.46 1.32
C ALA A 341 20.13 3.45 1.38
N PRO A 342 20.81 4.04 0.37
CA PRO A 342 22.24 4.28 0.46
C PRO A 342 22.55 5.28 1.57
N VAL A 343 23.75 5.16 2.15
CA VAL A 343 24.22 6.04 3.22
C VAL A 343 24.73 7.36 2.63
N TYR A 344 24.14 8.47 3.07
CA TYR A 344 24.59 9.82 2.74
C TYR A 344 25.60 10.26 3.79
N THR A 345 26.85 10.52 3.40
CA THR A 345 27.94 10.84 4.31
C THR A 345 28.11 12.34 4.49
N GLY A 346 28.22 12.79 5.74
CA GLY A 346 28.41 14.19 6.08
C GLY A 346 27.28 15.08 5.56
N ASN A 347 27.63 16.18 4.91
CA ASN A 347 26.67 17.10 4.30
C ASN A 347 26.50 16.86 2.80
N SER A 348 26.96 15.74 2.28
CA SER A 348 26.83 15.40 0.86
C SER A 348 25.42 14.96 0.53
N MET A 349 24.88 15.48 -0.56
CA MET A 349 23.63 14.98 -1.15
C MET A 349 23.86 13.76 -2.04
N ILE A 350 25.11 13.33 -2.25
CA ILE A 350 25.48 12.20 -3.09
C ILE A 350 26.07 11.11 -2.18
N PRO A 351 25.49 9.90 -2.14
CA PRO A 351 26.13 8.78 -1.45
C PRO A 351 27.49 8.45 -2.05
N ALA A 352 28.36 7.81 -1.27
CA ALA A 352 29.67 7.38 -1.76
C ALA A 352 29.52 6.41 -2.93
N ILE A 353 29.97 6.82 -4.11
CA ILE A 353 29.81 6.07 -5.36
C ILE A 353 30.72 4.84 -5.37
N ASN A 354 30.18 3.70 -5.79
CA ASN A 354 30.94 2.49 -6.10
C ASN A 354 31.56 2.66 -7.49
N PRO A 355 32.88 2.85 -7.59
CA PRO A 355 33.52 3.12 -8.89
C PRO A 355 33.37 1.96 -9.89
N ALA A 356 33.27 0.73 -9.40
CA ALA A 356 33.11 -0.46 -10.25
C ALA A 356 31.72 -0.55 -10.90
N SER A 357 30.74 0.19 -10.41
CA SER A 357 29.36 0.15 -10.93
C SER A 357 29.17 0.85 -12.26
N GLY A 358 30.02 1.82 -12.57
CA GLY A 358 29.85 2.70 -13.73
C GLY A 358 28.77 3.79 -13.52
N TYR A 359 28.26 3.96 -12.29
CA TYR A 359 27.30 5.01 -11.97
C TYR A 359 27.89 6.40 -12.24
N ASN A 360 27.11 7.26 -12.90
CA ASN A 360 27.50 8.63 -13.22
C ASN A 360 26.42 9.59 -12.68
N ASP A 361 26.77 10.40 -11.70
CA ASP A 361 25.84 11.36 -11.09
C ASP A 361 25.41 12.50 -11.99
N ALA A 362 26.11 12.73 -13.10
CA ALA A 362 25.69 13.67 -14.13
C ALA A 362 24.49 13.16 -14.96
N GLN A 363 24.22 11.86 -14.90
CA GLN A 363 23.07 11.20 -15.54
C GLN A 363 22.54 10.13 -14.58
N PRO A 364 21.89 10.54 -13.48
CA PRO A 364 21.59 9.64 -12.36
C PRO A 364 20.58 8.52 -12.65
N TRP A 365 19.87 8.60 -13.76
CA TRP A 365 18.90 7.57 -14.20
C TRP A 365 19.43 6.67 -15.31
N SER A 366 20.67 6.84 -15.79
CA SER A 366 21.20 6.04 -16.88
C SER A 366 21.74 4.70 -16.40
N ASN A 367 21.50 3.64 -17.20
CA ASN A 367 21.99 2.30 -16.96
C ASN A 367 21.58 1.72 -15.58
N ARG A 368 20.33 1.92 -15.23
CA ARG A 368 19.77 1.52 -13.93
C ARG A 368 18.82 0.33 -14.08
N ASP A 369 18.48 -0.26 -12.94
CA ASP A 369 17.39 -1.22 -12.81
C ASP A 369 16.19 -0.77 -13.66
N PRO A 370 15.64 -1.62 -14.54
CA PRO A 370 14.54 -1.24 -15.42
C PRO A 370 13.31 -0.70 -14.69
N ARG A 371 13.11 -1.06 -13.41
CA ARG A 371 12.01 -0.55 -12.60
C ARG A 371 12.09 0.95 -12.36
N LEU A 372 13.30 1.56 -12.44
CA LEU A 372 13.45 3.00 -12.30
C LEU A 372 12.69 3.74 -13.40
N ALA A 373 12.97 3.44 -14.66
CA ALA A 373 12.30 4.07 -15.79
C ALA A 373 10.80 3.73 -15.88
N ALA A 374 10.40 2.56 -15.36
CA ALA A 374 9.00 2.16 -15.27
C ALA A 374 8.22 2.92 -14.17
N THR A 375 8.93 3.52 -13.22
CA THR A 375 8.34 4.16 -12.03
C THR A 375 8.45 5.67 -12.06
N VAL A 376 9.54 6.22 -12.60
CA VAL A 376 9.92 7.63 -12.49
C VAL A 376 10.03 8.25 -13.88
N LEU A 377 9.34 9.37 -14.07
CA LEU A 377 9.52 10.24 -15.23
C LEU A 377 10.61 11.26 -14.90
N TYR A 378 11.67 11.26 -15.69
CA TYR A 378 12.85 12.12 -15.55
C TYR A 378 13.08 12.92 -16.83
N GLN A 379 14.00 13.88 -16.79
CA GLN A 379 14.36 14.70 -17.94
C GLN A 379 14.66 13.86 -19.18
N GLY A 380 13.93 14.08 -20.25
CA GLY A 380 14.09 13.38 -21.52
C GLY A 380 13.31 12.07 -21.65
N ALA A 381 12.62 11.61 -20.61
CA ALA A 381 11.79 10.42 -20.70
C ALA A 381 10.62 10.63 -21.67
N GLU A 382 10.34 9.65 -22.51
CA GLU A 382 9.17 9.69 -23.40
C GLU A 382 7.89 9.53 -22.59
N TRP A 383 6.93 10.41 -22.83
CA TRP A 383 5.66 10.42 -22.12
C TRP A 383 4.58 11.14 -22.90
N GLY A 384 3.41 10.48 -23.06
CA GLY A 384 2.29 11.08 -23.77
C GLY A 384 2.66 11.45 -25.20
N SER A 385 2.51 12.73 -25.55
CA SER A 385 2.78 13.27 -26.90
C SER A 385 4.22 13.73 -27.12
N GLY A 386 5.10 13.57 -26.13
CA GLY A 386 6.47 14.08 -26.25
C GLY A 386 7.41 13.58 -25.18
N SER A 387 8.47 14.35 -24.93
CA SER A 387 9.46 14.06 -23.91
C SER A 387 9.29 14.98 -22.71
N ILE A 388 9.54 14.45 -21.50
CA ILE A 388 9.56 15.24 -20.27
C ILE A 388 10.67 16.30 -20.35
N ASP A 389 10.31 17.53 -20.04
CA ASP A 389 11.27 18.65 -19.99
C ASP A 389 11.01 19.49 -18.74
N VAL A 390 11.80 19.24 -17.69
CA VAL A 390 11.71 19.90 -16.38
C VAL A 390 12.68 21.09 -16.24
N ARG A 391 13.35 21.50 -17.32
CA ARG A 391 14.11 22.74 -17.31
C ARG A 391 13.18 23.90 -17.00
N PHE A 392 13.66 24.88 -16.24
CA PHE A 392 12.81 26.00 -15.82
C PHE A 392 12.22 26.75 -17.02
N GLY A 393 10.92 26.94 -16.99
CA GLY A 393 10.16 27.63 -18.06
C GLY A 393 9.71 26.71 -19.21
N MET A 394 10.11 25.43 -19.21
CA MET A 394 9.72 24.45 -20.23
C MET A 394 8.42 23.71 -19.87
N ARG A 395 7.99 22.78 -20.74
CA ARG A 395 6.63 22.18 -20.69
C ARG A 395 6.25 21.59 -19.31
N ASP A 396 7.19 20.94 -18.63
CA ASP A 396 6.91 20.24 -17.37
C ASP A 396 7.43 20.99 -16.13
N ASN A 397 7.86 22.24 -16.33
CA ASN A 397 8.23 23.18 -15.27
C ASN A 397 7.97 24.63 -15.73
N PRO A 398 6.74 24.96 -16.18
CA PRO A 398 6.43 26.28 -16.69
C PRO A 398 6.47 27.35 -15.59
N ARG A 399 6.74 28.57 -15.98
CA ARG A 399 6.76 29.71 -15.06
C ARG A 399 5.40 29.92 -14.43
N GLY A 400 5.37 30.07 -13.10
CA GLY A 400 4.16 30.40 -12.34
C GLY A 400 3.17 29.27 -12.17
N ASN A 401 3.48 28.05 -12.56
CA ASN A 401 2.65 26.88 -12.26
C ASN A 401 3.08 26.24 -10.94
N ALA A 402 2.26 26.42 -9.91
CA ALA A 402 2.52 25.89 -8.56
C ALA A 402 2.51 24.36 -8.48
N ASN A 403 1.94 23.68 -9.48
CA ASN A 403 1.87 22.23 -9.53
C ASN A 403 3.07 21.59 -10.25
N SER A 404 4.04 22.37 -10.68
CA SER A 404 5.30 21.85 -11.19
C SER A 404 6.04 21.07 -10.12
N THR A 405 6.71 19.99 -10.53
CA THR A 405 7.40 19.10 -9.58
C THR A 405 8.41 19.82 -8.71
N PRO A 406 8.39 19.66 -7.39
CA PRO A 406 9.42 20.20 -6.51
C PRO A 406 10.72 19.40 -6.53
N THR A 407 10.71 18.17 -7.06
CA THR A 407 11.85 17.25 -7.06
C THR A 407 12.55 17.11 -8.40
N GLY A 408 11.96 17.60 -9.48
CA GLY A 408 12.45 17.36 -10.84
C GLY A 408 11.95 16.06 -11.47
N TYR A 409 11.13 15.31 -10.77
CA TYR A 409 10.56 14.03 -11.22
C TYR A 409 9.05 14.02 -11.15
N TYR A 410 8.42 13.20 -11.99
CA TYR A 410 7.00 12.86 -11.93
C TYR A 410 6.83 11.36 -11.86
N VAL A 411 5.66 10.90 -11.40
CA VAL A 411 5.37 9.46 -11.30
C VAL A 411 4.96 8.90 -12.67
N ARG A 412 5.42 7.70 -12.97
CA ARG A 412 4.99 6.90 -14.12
C ARG A 412 4.20 5.67 -13.70
N LYS A 413 4.66 4.99 -12.65
CA LYS A 413 4.03 3.77 -12.14
C LYS A 413 2.58 4.01 -11.77
N TYR A 414 1.71 3.06 -12.07
CA TYR A 414 0.28 3.13 -11.81
C TYR A 414 -0.51 4.09 -12.70
N ILE A 415 0.11 4.72 -13.67
CA ILE A 415 -0.60 5.61 -14.60
C ILE A 415 -0.87 4.86 -15.91
N PRO A 416 -2.13 4.65 -16.29
CA PRO A 416 -2.45 4.00 -17.57
C PRO A 416 -2.22 4.96 -18.74
N GLU A 417 -1.10 4.79 -19.43
CA GLU A 417 -0.67 5.66 -20.53
C GLU A 417 -1.64 5.64 -21.72
N SER A 418 -2.44 4.59 -21.86
CA SER A 418 -3.44 4.50 -22.93
C SER A 418 -4.46 5.65 -22.94
N ILE A 419 -4.72 6.27 -21.78
CA ILE A 419 -5.62 7.43 -21.68
C ILE A 419 -4.98 8.67 -22.32
N LEU A 420 -3.64 8.79 -22.26
CA LEU A 420 -2.90 9.94 -22.81
C LEU A 420 -2.88 9.95 -24.34
N SER A 421 -2.83 8.76 -24.95
CA SER A 421 -2.71 8.59 -26.40
C SER A 421 -3.96 8.95 -27.21
N VAL A 422 -5.10 9.17 -26.52
CA VAL A 422 -6.41 9.45 -27.15
C VAL A 422 -6.98 10.80 -26.69
N GLU A 423 -6.14 11.79 -26.60
CA GLU A 423 -6.51 13.17 -26.20
C GLU A 423 -7.24 13.21 -24.85
N HIS A 424 -6.74 12.44 -23.87
CA HIS A 424 -7.32 12.32 -22.54
C HIS A 424 -8.74 11.72 -22.51
N SER A 425 -9.14 11.03 -23.53
CA SER A 425 -10.45 10.36 -23.59
C SER A 425 -10.35 8.87 -23.24
N GLY A 426 -11.51 8.25 -23.03
CA GLY A 426 -11.59 6.82 -22.74
C GLY A 426 -11.36 6.48 -21.28
N THR A 427 -11.24 5.17 -21.05
CA THR A 427 -11.06 4.59 -19.71
C THR A 427 -10.05 3.47 -19.74
N ALA A 428 -9.38 3.22 -18.61
CA ALA A 428 -8.45 2.12 -18.45
C ALA A 428 -8.54 1.54 -17.04
N TYR A 429 -8.18 0.27 -16.88
CA TYR A 429 -8.08 -0.34 -15.56
C TYR A 429 -6.90 0.24 -14.79
N ARG A 430 -7.14 0.50 -13.52
CA ARG A 430 -6.16 0.93 -12.54
C ARG A 430 -6.57 0.33 -11.20
N LEU A 431 -6.26 -0.94 -11.00
CA LEU A 431 -6.60 -1.64 -9.77
C LEU A 431 -5.81 -1.07 -8.60
N TRP A 432 -6.47 -0.77 -7.49
CA TRP A 432 -5.72 -0.62 -6.25
C TRP A 432 -5.47 -2.00 -5.66
N THR A 433 -4.26 -2.48 -5.90
CA THR A 433 -3.80 -3.79 -5.43
C THR A 433 -3.31 -3.66 -3.99
N ILE A 434 -3.96 -4.33 -3.08
CA ILE A 434 -3.61 -4.33 -1.65
C ILE A 434 -2.51 -5.35 -1.39
N ILE A 435 -2.67 -6.58 -1.90
CA ILE A 435 -1.65 -7.64 -1.81
C ILE A 435 -1.51 -8.31 -3.17
N ARG A 436 -0.26 -8.50 -3.61
CA ARG A 436 0.07 -9.29 -4.80
C ARG A 436 1.12 -10.36 -4.47
N TYR A 437 1.24 -11.36 -5.32
CA TYR A 437 2.06 -12.55 -5.04
C TYR A 437 3.53 -12.21 -4.75
N ALA A 438 4.08 -11.19 -5.39
CA ALA A 438 5.43 -10.73 -5.08
C ALA A 438 5.63 -10.39 -3.59
N GLU A 439 4.57 -9.91 -2.92
CA GLU A 439 4.64 -9.63 -1.47
C GLU A 439 4.82 -10.91 -0.66
N ILE A 440 4.11 -11.98 -1.01
CA ILE A 440 4.25 -13.27 -0.32
C ILE A 440 5.69 -13.79 -0.47
N MET A 441 6.25 -13.67 -1.67
CA MET A 441 7.64 -14.04 -1.94
C MET A 441 8.61 -13.20 -1.10
N MET A 442 8.42 -11.89 -1.04
CA MET A 442 9.26 -11.00 -0.25
C MET A 442 9.08 -11.21 1.25
N ASN A 443 7.85 -11.49 1.71
CA ASN A 443 7.60 -11.83 3.11
C ASN A 443 8.38 -13.08 3.51
N TYR A 444 8.37 -14.10 2.66
CA TYR A 444 9.14 -15.34 2.89
C TYR A 444 10.64 -15.08 2.90
N ALA A 445 11.15 -14.34 1.92
CA ALA A 445 12.58 -14.01 1.85
C ALA A 445 13.07 -13.24 3.08
N GLU A 446 12.32 -12.22 3.49
CA GLU A 446 12.68 -11.40 4.65
C GLU A 446 12.70 -12.23 5.94
N ALA A 447 11.66 -13.01 6.19
CA ALA A 447 11.56 -13.84 7.38
C ALA A 447 12.64 -14.93 7.40
N MET A 448 12.91 -15.59 6.27
CA MET A 448 13.93 -16.63 6.18
C MET A 448 15.34 -16.08 6.39
N ASN A 449 15.62 -14.86 5.92
CA ASN A 449 16.91 -14.22 6.20
C ASN A 449 17.07 -13.94 7.70
N GLU A 450 16.03 -13.55 8.38
CA GLU A 450 16.07 -13.32 9.83
C GLU A 450 16.26 -14.62 10.62
N VAL A 451 15.72 -15.73 10.12
CA VAL A 451 15.88 -17.04 10.75
C VAL A 451 17.27 -17.65 10.48
N ASN A 452 17.70 -17.68 9.22
CA ASN A 452 18.87 -18.45 8.77
C ASN A 452 20.03 -17.60 8.25
N GLY A 453 19.83 -16.29 8.03
CA GLY A 453 20.75 -15.52 7.21
C GLY A 453 20.60 -15.86 5.73
N PRO A 454 21.53 -15.39 4.86
CA PRO A 454 21.51 -15.69 3.44
C PRO A 454 21.46 -17.21 3.19
N CYS A 455 20.48 -17.64 2.41
CA CYS A 455 20.22 -19.06 2.12
C CYS A 455 19.47 -19.20 0.80
N ASP A 456 19.34 -20.44 0.30
CA ASP A 456 18.73 -20.73 -1.00
C ASP A 456 17.29 -20.23 -1.11
N GLU A 457 16.51 -20.31 -0.06
CA GLU A 457 15.13 -19.80 -0.02
C GLU A 457 15.09 -18.30 -0.23
N VAL A 458 16.00 -17.55 0.37
CA VAL A 458 16.14 -16.09 0.19
C VAL A 458 16.53 -15.78 -1.24
N TYR A 459 17.57 -16.45 -1.76
CA TYR A 459 18.05 -16.22 -3.13
C TYR A 459 16.99 -16.52 -4.17
N SER A 460 16.27 -17.62 -4.02
CA SER A 460 15.23 -18.03 -4.97
C SER A 460 14.14 -16.97 -5.12
N MET A 461 13.65 -16.43 -4.02
CA MET A 461 12.59 -15.41 -4.06
C MET A 461 13.08 -14.09 -4.66
N LEU A 462 14.25 -13.63 -4.24
CA LEU A 462 14.84 -12.40 -4.76
C LEU A 462 15.17 -12.51 -6.25
N ASP A 463 15.75 -13.62 -6.67
CA ASP A 463 16.14 -13.85 -8.06
C ASP A 463 14.95 -13.83 -9.00
N GLN A 464 13.83 -14.46 -8.63
CA GLN A 464 12.63 -14.46 -9.45
C GLN A 464 12.05 -13.05 -9.64
N ILE A 465 12.01 -12.25 -8.58
CA ILE A 465 11.52 -10.87 -8.62
C ILE A 465 12.44 -10.00 -9.48
N ARG A 466 13.76 -10.13 -9.31
CA ARG A 466 14.75 -9.38 -10.08
C ARG A 466 14.77 -9.80 -11.55
N GLU A 467 14.64 -11.08 -11.84
CA GLU A 467 14.57 -11.59 -13.21
C GLU A 467 13.34 -11.03 -13.95
N ARG A 468 12.16 -11.03 -13.32
CA ARG A 468 10.95 -10.40 -13.88
C ARG A 468 11.16 -8.92 -14.18
N ALA A 469 11.96 -8.23 -13.38
CA ALA A 469 12.35 -6.83 -13.60
C ALA A 469 13.38 -6.64 -14.72
N GLY A 470 13.98 -7.72 -15.23
CA GLY A 470 14.99 -7.67 -16.27
C GLY A 470 16.43 -7.64 -15.75
N ILE A 471 16.65 -7.95 -14.48
CA ILE A 471 17.99 -8.08 -13.88
C ILE A 471 18.38 -9.57 -13.88
N SER A 472 19.44 -9.88 -14.60
CA SER A 472 19.97 -11.25 -14.68
C SER A 472 21.03 -11.53 -13.60
N GLY A 473 21.33 -12.81 -13.39
CA GLY A 473 22.28 -13.26 -12.40
C GLY A 473 21.63 -13.50 -11.03
N SER A 474 22.27 -14.33 -10.21
CA SER A 474 21.76 -14.67 -8.90
C SER A 474 22.36 -13.79 -7.81
N VAL A 475 21.52 -13.39 -6.86
CA VAL A 475 21.94 -12.73 -5.62
C VAL A 475 22.93 -13.61 -4.82
N ALA A 476 22.86 -14.92 -4.97
CA ALA A 476 23.81 -15.87 -4.36
C ALA A 476 25.28 -15.59 -4.76
N ASN A 477 25.49 -14.99 -5.93
CA ASN A 477 26.83 -14.64 -6.42
C ASN A 477 27.37 -13.31 -5.87
N ARG A 478 26.56 -12.59 -5.10
CA ARG A 478 26.94 -11.31 -4.48
C ARG A 478 27.72 -11.55 -3.20
N THR A 479 29.05 -11.44 -3.27
CA THR A 479 29.95 -11.64 -2.12
C THR A 479 29.83 -10.55 -1.05
N ASP A 480 29.28 -9.39 -1.41
CA ASP A 480 28.98 -8.27 -0.51
C ASP A 480 27.71 -8.47 0.33
N LEU A 481 26.94 -9.51 0.07
CA LEU A 481 25.69 -9.84 0.79
C LEU A 481 25.83 -11.14 1.61
N ASN A 482 26.98 -11.35 2.20
CA ASN A 482 27.35 -12.61 2.84
C ASN A 482 26.99 -12.71 4.33
N THR A 483 26.36 -11.70 4.91
CA THR A 483 25.89 -11.70 6.30
C THR A 483 24.41 -11.43 6.38
N LYS A 484 23.79 -11.84 7.48
CA LYS A 484 22.37 -11.54 7.76
C LYS A 484 22.07 -10.04 7.67
N ASP A 485 22.91 -9.20 8.26
CA ASP A 485 22.68 -7.75 8.30
C ASP A 485 22.79 -7.11 6.91
N LYS A 486 23.80 -7.49 6.13
CA LYS A 486 23.97 -6.99 4.76
C LYS A 486 22.82 -7.44 3.85
N MET A 487 22.42 -8.70 3.96
CA MET A 487 21.28 -9.22 3.22
C MET A 487 19.97 -8.57 3.68
N ARG A 488 19.80 -8.28 4.97
CA ARG A 488 18.62 -7.53 5.47
C ARG A 488 18.51 -6.18 4.81
N ASN A 489 19.57 -5.40 4.77
CA ASN A 489 19.58 -4.08 4.14
C ASN A 489 19.23 -4.18 2.64
N PHE A 490 19.75 -5.20 1.97
CA PHE A 490 19.43 -5.47 0.57
C PHE A 490 17.95 -5.86 0.37
N ILE A 491 17.41 -6.72 1.22
CA ILE A 491 15.99 -7.11 1.18
C ILE A 491 15.08 -5.90 1.42
N HIS A 492 15.44 -5.04 2.39
CA HIS A 492 14.68 -3.81 2.65
C HIS A 492 14.68 -2.89 1.43
N LYS A 493 15.81 -2.78 0.73
CA LYS A 493 15.91 -2.05 -0.52
C LYS A 493 15.06 -2.69 -1.63
N GLU A 494 15.21 -3.99 -1.88
CA GLU A 494 14.43 -4.70 -2.91
C GLU A 494 12.93 -4.61 -2.66
N ARG A 495 12.50 -4.78 -1.41
CA ARG A 495 11.10 -4.62 -1.04
C ARG A 495 10.60 -3.20 -1.34
N THR A 496 11.38 -2.20 -0.99
CA THR A 496 11.02 -0.79 -1.23
C THR A 496 10.87 -0.49 -2.71
N ILE A 497 11.80 -0.96 -3.54
CA ILE A 497 11.77 -0.75 -4.99
C ILE A 497 10.61 -1.50 -5.63
N GLU A 498 10.41 -2.75 -5.27
CA GLU A 498 9.34 -3.57 -5.85
C GLU A 498 7.96 -3.00 -5.56
N PHE A 499 7.72 -2.54 -4.33
CA PHE A 499 6.42 -2.03 -3.87
C PHE A 499 6.32 -0.51 -3.79
N VAL A 500 7.23 0.21 -4.44
CA VAL A 500 7.17 1.67 -4.48
C VAL A 500 5.82 2.14 -5.01
N PHE A 501 5.22 3.10 -4.32
CA PHE A 501 3.91 3.67 -4.64
C PHE A 501 2.74 2.68 -4.55
N GLU A 502 2.91 1.62 -3.78
CA GLU A 502 1.85 0.67 -3.42
C GLU A 502 1.50 0.73 -1.90
N GLU A 503 1.89 1.79 -1.23
CA GLU A 503 1.59 2.07 0.19
C GLU A 503 2.29 1.12 1.17
N HIS A 504 3.49 0.63 0.82
CA HIS A 504 4.28 -0.25 1.69
C HIS A 504 5.30 0.50 2.54
N ARG A 505 6.06 1.44 1.95
CA ARG A 505 7.20 2.10 2.60
C ARG A 505 6.83 2.75 3.94
N VAL A 506 5.72 3.45 3.99
CA VAL A 506 5.25 4.17 5.18
C VAL A 506 5.13 3.26 6.41
N TRP A 507 4.70 2.03 6.19
CA TRP A 507 4.54 1.04 7.25
C TRP A 507 5.78 0.17 7.45
N ASP A 508 6.51 -0.14 6.40
CA ASP A 508 7.74 -0.93 6.47
C ASP A 508 8.81 -0.26 7.33
N VAL A 509 9.07 1.03 7.14
CA VAL A 509 10.07 1.75 7.94
C VAL A 509 9.66 1.86 9.41
N ARG A 510 8.36 1.87 9.70
CA ARG A 510 7.85 1.82 11.07
C ARG A 510 8.06 0.44 11.70
N ARG A 511 7.66 -0.64 11.04
CA ARG A 511 7.83 -2.00 11.56
C ARG A 511 9.29 -2.40 11.73
N TRP A 512 10.17 -1.94 10.83
CA TRP A 512 11.62 -2.12 10.95
C TRP A 512 12.26 -1.26 12.04
N ASN A 513 11.49 -0.36 12.62
CA ASN A 513 11.93 0.57 13.66
C ASN A 513 13.04 1.55 13.20
N VAL A 514 12.97 1.95 11.95
CA VAL A 514 13.91 2.88 11.29
C VAL A 514 13.20 4.11 10.69
N ALA A 515 11.96 4.37 11.09
CA ALA A 515 11.20 5.50 10.55
C ALA A 515 11.83 6.85 10.90
N THR A 516 12.41 7.00 12.08
CA THR A 516 13.09 8.22 12.48
C THR A 516 14.22 8.59 11.52
N GLU A 517 15.03 7.61 11.11
CA GLU A 517 16.10 7.80 10.13
C GLU A 517 15.55 8.06 8.72
N ALA A 518 14.61 7.22 8.27
CA ALA A 518 14.09 7.30 6.90
C ALA A 518 13.23 8.54 6.65
N LEU A 519 12.40 8.94 7.61
CA LEU A 519 11.37 9.97 7.42
C LEU A 519 11.77 11.36 7.92
N SER A 520 12.90 11.49 8.61
CA SER A 520 13.49 12.78 8.98
C SER A 520 14.59 13.26 8.03
N ARG A 521 14.99 12.41 7.10
CA ARG A 521 16.03 12.68 6.11
C ARG A 521 15.55 13.76 5.14
N ASP A 522 16.47 14.65 4.70
CA ASP A 522 16.16 15.62 3.65
C ASP A 522 15.70 14.92 2.39
N ILE A 523 14.70 15.47 1.73
CA ILE A 523 14.26 15.02 0.41
C ILE A 523 15.07 15.74 -0.63
N TYR A 524 15.78 14.96 -1.43
CA TYR A 524 16.58 15.45 -2.54
C TYR A 524 15.80 15.40 -3.85
N GLY A 525 16.13 16.33 -4.72
CA GLY A 525 15.64 16.38 -6.08
C GLY A 525 16.77 16.81 -7.00
N VAL A 526 16.41 17.12 -8.23
CA VAL A 526 17.33 17.63 -9.23
C VAL A 526 16.84 18.94 -9.85
N ASN A 527 17.76 19.81 -10.18
CA ASN A 527 17.57 20.91 -11.10
C ASN A 527 18.19 20.53 -12.45
N VAL A 528 17.52 20.85 -13.53
CA VAL A 528 18.03 20.69 -14.88
C VAL A 528 18.25 22.08 -15.47
N ALA A 529 19.51 22.43 -15.76
CA ALA A 529 19.89 23.70 -16.33
C ALA A 529 19.45 23.82 -17.80
N GLU A 530 19.48 25.02 -18.35
CA GLU A 530 19.10 25.26 -19.75
C GLU A 530 19.91 24.40 -20.73
N ASN A 531 21.19 24.16 -20.45
CA ASN A 531 22.07 23.32 -21.26
C ASN A 531 21.89 21.80 -20.97
N GLY A 532 20.95 21.41 -20.11
CA GLY A 532 20.69 20.04 -19.74
C GLY A 532 21.56 19.52 -18.59
N ALA A 533 22.43 20.31 -18.00
CA ALA A 533 23.24 19.89 -16.85
C ALA A 533 22.34 19.64 -15.61
N ILE A 534 22.62 18.55 -14.91
CA ILE A 534 21.82 18.10 -13.78
C ILE A 534 22.61 18.31 -12.49
N THR A 535 21.98 18.96 -11.53
CA THR A 535 22.54 19.15 -10.18
C THR A 535 21.52 18.75 -9.12
N ARG A 536 22.00 18.18 -8.03
CA ARG A 536 21.16 17.85 -6.89
C ARG A 536 20.77 19.09 -6.08
N LYS A 537 19.60 19.03 -5.45
CA LYS A 537 19.10 20.06 -4.54
C LYS A 537 18.41 19.42 -3.35
N VAL A 538 18.26 20.16 -2.27
CA VAL A 538 17.33 19.84 -1.19
C VAL A 538 15.96 20.36 -1.60
N ALA A 539 15.04 19.43 -1.87
CA ALA A 539 13.65 19.77 -2.23
C ALA A 539 12.82 20.12 -0.99
N GLN A 540 13.03 19.41 0.10
CA GLN A 540 12.35 19.67 1.37
C GLN A 540 13.17 19.13 2.55
N LYS A 541 13.16 19.88 3.64
CA LYS A 541 13.60 19.40 4.96
C LYS A 541 12.41 18.75 5.66
N ARG A 542 12.61 17.55 6.18
CA ARG A 542 11.57 16.73 6.79
C ARG A 542 11.70 16.70 8.31
N VAL A 543 10.58 16.54 8.98
CA VAL A 543 10.50 16.37 10.43
C VAL A 543 9.75 15.07 10.75
N PHE A 544 10.39 14.18 11.49
CA PHE A 544 9.77 12.99 12.03
C PHE A 544 10.32 12.72 13.44
N GLU A 545 9.41 12.70 14.41
CA GLU A 545 9.73 12.43 15.81
C GLU A 545 9.22 11.07 16.24
N ASP A 546 9.78 10.48 17.30
CA ASP A 546 9.40 9.14 17.78
C ASP A 546 7.91 8.99 18.05
N LYS A 547 7.24 10.03 18.55
CA LYS A 547 5.79 10.00 18.77
C LYS A 547 4.98 9.77 17.48
N MET A 548 5.53 10.11 16.30
CA MET A 548 4.86 10.01 15.02
C MET A 548 4.84 8.59 14.44
N TYR A 549 5.43 7.61 15.11
CA TYR A 549 5.24 6.21 14.77
C TYR A 549 3.76 5.81 14.80
N LEU A 550 2.98 6.44 15.68
CA LEU A 550 1.53 6.27 15.75
C LEU A 550 0.85 7.63 15.60
N TYR A 551 -0.34 7.61 15.01
CA TYR A 551 -1.17 8.81 14.95
C TYR A 551 -1.72 9.15 16.32
N PRO A 552 -1.92 10.45 16.63
CA PRO A 552 -2.70 10.84 17.80
C PRO A 552 -4.15 10.36 17.63
N ILE A 553 -4.80 10.02 18.74
CA ILE A 553 -6.24 9.76 18.73
C ILE A 553 -6.94 11.06 18.28
N PRO A 554 -7.89 11.00 17.34
CA PRO A 554 -8.59 12.21 16.90
C PRO A 554 -9.20 12.96 18.07
N GLU A 555 -9.02 14.28 18.10
CA GLU A 555 -9.45 15.11 19.23
C GLU A 555 -10.93 14.92 19.61
N GLY A 556 -11.79 14.80 18.59
CA GLY A 556 -13.22 14.57 18.80
C GLY A 556 -13.50 13.27 19.58
N GLU A 557 -12.69 12.24 19.35
CA GLU A 557 -12.83 10.95 20.04
C GLU A 557 -12.25 11.00 21.45
N TYR A 558 -11.09 11.62 21.60
CA TYR A 558 -10.48 11.85 22.91
C TYR A 558 -11.44 12.57 23.86
N TRP A 559 -12.08 13.65 23.41
CA TRP A 559 -13.02 14.41 24.21
C TRP A 559 -14.33 13.67 24.53
N LYS A 560 -14.78 12.80 23.62
CA LYS A 560 -16.02 12.02 23.81
C LYS A 560 -15.84 10.82 24.73
N THR A 561 -14.74 10.10 24.59
CA THR A 561 -14.54 8.79 25.22
C THR A 561 -13.50 8.77 26.32
N ASN A 562 -12.70 9.84 26.44
CA ASN A 562 -11.56 9.90 27.36
C ASN A 562 -10.58 8.72 27.21
N ILE A 563 -10.48 8.19 25.99
CA ILE A 563 -9.53 7.13 25.68
C ILE A 563 -8.10 7.66 25.84
N GLU A 564 -7.20 6.85 26.39
CA GLU A 564 -5.79 7.21 26.52
C GLU A 564 -5.17 7.45 25.14
N ASN A 565 -4.50 8.61 24.98
CA ASN A 565 -3.82 8.93 23.74
C ASN A 565 -2.51 8.13 23.59
N ASN A 566 -1.98 8.09 22.37
CA ASN A 566 -0.67 7.50 22.14
C ASN A 566 0.45 8.30 22.82
N PRO A 567 1.55 7.64 23.26
CA PRO A 567 2.63 8.32 23.96
C PRO A 567 3.19 9.52 23.19
N GLY A 568 3.32 10.63 23.88
CA GLY A 568 3.86 11.88 23.33
C GLY A 568 2.82 12.84 22.75
N TRP A 569 1.56 12.39 22.66
CA TRP A 569 0.44 13.21 22.18
C TRP A 569 -0.44 13.76 23.29
#